data_40b4ec6d2ee9bc6de5205736f2071b35
#
_entry.id   40b4ec6d2ee9bc6de5205736f2071b35
#
_cell.length_a   1.000
_cell.length_b   1.000
_cell.length_c   1.000
_cell.angle_alpha   90.00
_cell.angle_beta   90.00
_cell.angle_gamma   90.00
#
_symmetry.space_group_name_H-M   'P 1'
#
loop_
_entity.id
_entity.type
_entity.pdbx_description
1 polymer ?
#
loop_
_entity_poly.entity_id
_entity_poly.type
_entity_poly.pdbx_seq_one_letter_code
_entity_poly.pdbx_strand_id
1 'polypeptide(L)'
;MTRQPDFDRAAEMACRALVRMNSGELPVRPLAMLRRCRRTAVYTYEEAADHLSMPQEDFARRCYGADAFTIRGGAEPCYVVCYRGGGNPARLNFTLAHELGHILLGHREDGTAEEAEANCFAQQLLCPAPVLRRLAEAAPLTAERLAAACFVSLDAARARLASVPRRVNQTVMAQMEALYAQPVQELPPVGRGGICRSWAG
;
A
#
# COMPACT_ATOMS: atom_id res chain seq x y z
N MET A 1 -11.12 27.48 0.67
CA MET A 1 -12.00 26.34 0.26
C MET A 1 -11.18 25.08 0.38
N THR A 2 -11.57 24.14 1.20
CA THR A 2 -10.91 22.84 1.31
C THR A 2 -11.09 22.06 0.00
N ARG A 3 -10.00 21.58 -0.59
CA ARG A 3 -10.02 20.74 -1.79
C ARG A 3 -10.83 19.46 -1.50
N GLN A 4 -11.67 19.07 -2.44
CA GLN A 4 -12.36 17.77 -2.37
C GLN A 4 -11.42 16.65 -2.85
N PRO A 5 -11.40 15.48 -2.18
CA PRO A 5 -10.57 14.36 -2.61
C PRO A 5 -11.06 13.77 -3.93
N ASP A 6 -10.12 13.48 -4.84
CA ASP A 6 -10.38 12.81 -6.12
C ASP A 6 -10.12 11.31 -5.99
N PHE A 7 -11.12 10.60 -5.50
CA PHE A 7 -11.03 9.17 -5.28
C PHE A 7 -10.94 8.34 -6.56
N ASP A 8 -11.53 8.81 -7.67
CA ASP A 8 -11.46 8.08 -8.95
C ASP A 8 -10.04 8.17 -9.52
N ARG A 9 -9.39 9.33 -9.44
CA ARG A 9 -7.98 9.51 -9.77
C ARG A 9 -7.06 8.63 -8.90
N ALA A 10 -7.32 8.57 -7.59
CA ALA A 10 -6.54 7.74 -6.67
C ALA A 10 -6.66 6.25 -7.01
N ALA A 11 -7.87 5.77 -7.29
CA ALA A 11 -8.12 4.40 -7.68
C ALA A 11 -7.49 4.06 -9.03
N GLU A 12 -7.60 4.94 -10.03
CA GLU A 12 -6.97 4.73 -11.33
C GLU A 12 -5.44 4.69 -11.23
N MET A 13 -4.85 5.57 -10.42
CA MET A 13 -3.40 5.57 -10.19
C MET A 13 -2.92 4.28 -9.53
N ALA A 14 -3.67 3.73 -8.56
CA ALA A 14 -3.38 2.44 -7.95
C ALA A 14 -3.41 1.30 -8.99
N CYS A 15 -4.43 1.27 -9.86
CA CYS A 15 -4.50 0.29 -10.95
C CYS A 15 -3.32 0.42 -11.92
N ARG A 16 -2.97 1.63 -12.33
CA ARG A 16 -1.81 1.90 -13.19
C ARG A 16 -0.48 1.47 -12.56
N ALA A 17 -0.34 1.68 -11.24
CA ALA A 17 0.82 1.24 -10.48
C ALA A 17 0.94 -0.29 -10.48
N LEU A 18 -0.16 -1.01 -10.28
CA LEU A 18 -0.20 -2.47 -10.35
C LEU A 18 0.16 -2.99 -11.74
N VAL A 19 -0.43 -2.46 -12.78
CA VAL A 19 -0.13 -2.85 -14.17
C VAL A 19 1.36 -2.65 -14.52
N ARG A 20 1.99 -1.60 -13.99
CA ARG A 20 3.39 -1.26 -14.31
C ARG A 20 4.41 -1.97 -13.43
N MET A 21 4.09 -2.25 -12.19
CA MET A 21 5.06 -2.63 -11.16
C MET A 21 4.76 -3.96 -10.47
N ASN A 22 3.60 -4.55 -10.67
CA ASN A 22 3.21 -5.84 -10.11
C ASN A 22 3.06 -6.87 -11.23
N SER A 23 3.41 -8.13 -10.95
CA SER A 23 3.27 -9.25 -11.89
C SER A 23 1.97 -10.04 -11.72
N GLY A 24 0.97 -9.47 -11.03
CA GLY A 24 -0.27 -10.17 -10.66
C GLY A 24 -0.14 -11.02 -9.40
N GLU A 25 1.01 -10.97 -8.75
CA GLU A 25 1.23 -11.70 -7.50
C GLU A 25 0.44 -11.08 -6.34
N LEU A 26 -0.06 -11.96 -5.48
CA LEU A 26 -0.66 -11.62 -4.20
C LEU A 26 0.11 -12.29 -3.07
N PRO A 27 0.20 -11.63 -1.94
CA PRO A 27 -0.22 -10.24 -1.67
C PRO A 27 0.70 -9.22 -2.34
N VAL A 28 0.15 -8.08 -2.70
CA VAL A 28 0.91 -6.96 -3.26
C VAL A 28 1.97 -6.49 -2.25
N ARG A 29 3.18 -6.17 -2.75
CA ARG A 29 4.35 -5.78 -1.94
C ARG A 29 4.72 -4.30 -2.15
N PRO A 30 4.12 -3.34 -1.43
CA PRO A 30 4.39 -1.91 -1.61
C PRO A 30 5.85 -1.53 -1.38
N LEU A 31 6.55 -2.18 -0.46
CA LEU A 31 7.98 -1.95 -0.23
C LEU A 31 8.81 -2.19 -1.50
N ALA A 32 8.56 -3.30 -2.19
CA ALA A 32 9.24 -3.60 -3.45
C ALA A 32 8.88 -2.59 -4.55
N MET A 33 7.64 -2.10 -4.57
CA MET A 33 7.21 -1.06 -5.50
C MET A 33 7.88 0.29 -5.19
N LEU A 34 7.97 0.69 -3.92
CA LEU A 34 8.67 1.90 -3.48
C LEU A 34 10.15 1.88 -3.88
N ARG A 35 10.84 0.75 -3.68
CA ARG A 35 12.25 0.57 -4.07
C ARG A 35 12.48 0.65 -5.59
N ARG A 36 11.43 0.44 -6.40
CA ARG A 36 11.45 0.58 -7.87
C ARG A 36 11.05 1.97 -8.36
N CYS A 37 10.49 2.82 -7.49
CA CYS A 37 10.14 4.18 -7.85
C CYS A 37 11.40 5.00 -8.11
N ARG A 38 11.44 5.70 -9.25
CA ARG A 38 12.56 6.59 -9.58
C ARG A 38 12.63 7.72 -8.56
N ARG A 39 13.87 8.06 -8.15
CA ARG A 39 14.16 9.17 -7.23
C ARG A 39 13.52 9.00 -5.84
N THR A 40 13.29 7.74 -5.43
CA THR A 40 12.82 7.39 -4.10
C THR A 40 13.88 6.55 -3.41
N ALA A 41 14.33 6.99 -2.24
CA ALA A 41 15.15 6.21 -1.33
C ALA A 41 14.24 5.65 -0.22
N VAL A 42 14.50 4.42 0.21
CA VAL A 42 13.69 3.74 1.22
C VAL A 42 14.60 3.19 2.28
N TYR A 43 14.40 3.61 3.52
CA TYR A 43 15.20 3.22 4.67
C TYR A 43 14.33 2.69 5.81
N THR A 44 14.84 1.74 6.55
CA THR A 44 14.34 1.46 7.89
C THR A 44 14.70 2.62 8.83
N TYR A 45 14.06 2.70 9.99
CA TYR A 45 14.42 3.69 11.01
C TYR A 45 15.86 3.52 11.50
N GLU A 46 16.36 2.28 11.54
CA GLU A 46 17.73 1.96 11.90
C GLU A 46 18.70 2.52 10.83
N GLU A 47 18.49 2.18 9.55
CA GLU A 47 19.31 2.69 8.45
C GLU A 47 19.30 4.23 8.36
N ALA A 48 18.13 4.85 8.58
CA ALA A 48 18.00 6.31 8.57
C ALA A 48 18.74 6.96 9.75
N ALA A 49 18.68 6.37 10.95
CA ALA A 49 19.41 6.83 12.13
C ALA A 49 20.93 6.74 11.92
N ASP A 50 21.41 5.63 11.34
CA ASP A 50 22.82 5.45 10.99
C ASP A 50 23.31 6.49 9.98
N HIS A 51 22.53 6.77 8.93
CA HIS A 51 22.85 7.81 7.96
C HIS A 51 22.95 9.21 8.57
N LEU A 52 22.17 9.47 9.62
CA LEU A 52 22.17 10.74 10.34
C LEU A 52 23.16 10.78 11.51
N SER A 53 23.91 9.68 11.73
CA SER A 53 24.85 9.52 12.86
C SER A 53 24.17 9.82 14.22
N MET A 54 22.95 9.33 14.40
CA MET A 54 22.17 9.52 15.63
C MET A 54 21.66 8.20 16.19
N PRO A 55 21.42 8.12 17.51
CA PRO A 55 20.81 6.93 18.12
C PRO A 55 19.42 6.63 17.54
N GLN A 56 19.14 5.36 17.29
CA GLN A 56 17.85 4.91 16.73
C GLN A 56 16.65 5.35 17.57
N GLU A 57 16.80 5.35 18.91
CA GLU A 57 15.76 5.81 19.83
C GLU A 57 15.42 7.30 19.65
N ASP A 58 16.42 8.12 19.36
CA ASP A 58 16.26 9.54 19.12
C ASP A 58 15.57 9.80 17.79
N PHE A 59 15.91 9.04 16.76
CA PHE A 59 15.22 9.07 15.48
C PHE A 59 13.76 8.66 15.63
N ALA A 60 13.49 7.51 16.28
CA ALA A 60 12.15 7.01 16.50
C ALA A 60 11.26 7.99 17.31
N ARG A 61 11.83 8.68 18.31
CA ARG A 61 11.11 9.73 19.04
C ARG A 61 10.72 10.91 18.16
N ARG A 62 11.58 11.34 17.24
CA ARG A 62 11.30 12.43 16.29
C ARG A 62 10.25 12.07 15.25
N CYS A 63 10.05 10.77 14.99
CA CYS A 63 9.01 10.28 14.07
C CYS A 63 7.61 10.19 14.71
N TYR A 64 7.43 10.68 15.94
CA TYR A 64 6.14 10.75 16.66
C TYR A 64 5.34 9.42 16.66
N GLY A 65 6.04 8.28 16.62
CA GLY A 65 5.40 6.96 16.66
C GLY A 65 4.78 6.50 15.34
N ALA A 66 4.98 7.21 14.23
CA ALA A 66 4.53 6.76 12.92
C ALA A 66 5.13 5.38 12.55
N ASP A 67 4.40 4.57 11.80
CA ASP A 67 4.93 3.30 11.28
C ASP A 67 5.80 3.52 10.02
N ALA A 68 5.45 4.53 9.20
CA ALA A 68 6.25 5.04 8.10
C ALA A 68 5.87 6.50 7.82
N PHE A 69 6.72 7.20 7.09
CA PHE A 69 6.47 8.54 6.56
C PHE A 69 7.35 8.82 5.35
N THR A 70 6.94 9.79 4.55
CA THR A 70 7.67 10.25 3.37
C THR A 70 8.17 11.67 3.57
N ILE A 71 9.48 11.87 3.39
CA ILE A 71 10.08 13.19 3.28
C ILE A 71 10.25 13.52 1.81
N ARG A 72 9.86 14.73 1.42
CA ARG A 72 10.14 15.28 0.11
C ARG A 72 11.36 16.21 0.19
N GLY A 73 12.40 15.92 -0.59
CA GLY A 73 13.63 16.68 -0.60
C GLY A 73 13.83 17.49 -1.88
N GLY A 74 14.59 18.59 -1.77
CA GLY A 74 15.22 19.32 -2.86
C GLY A 74 14.33 20.06 -3.85
N ALA A 75 14.98 20.70 -4.85
CA ALA A 75 14.32 21.42 -5.94
C ALA A 75 13.64 20.49 -6.96
N GLU A 76 14.14 19.28 -7.10
CA GLU A 76 13.51 18.23 -7.90
C GLU A 76 12.80 17.21 -6.99
N PRO A 77 11.72 16.57 -7.46
CA PRO A 77 11.03 15.59 -6.63
C PRO A 77 11.96 14.42 -6.29
N CYS A 78 12.47 14.43 -5.07
CA CYS A 78 13.17 13.34 -4.44
C CYS A 78 12.39 12.97 -3.19
N TYR A 79 12.15 11.69 -3.01
CA TYR A 79 11.39 11.17 -1.88
C TYR A 79 12.29 10.28 -1.04
N VAL A 80 12.21 10.43 0.27
CA VAL A 80 12.82 9.53 1.25
C VAL A 80 11.70 8.94 2.09
N VAL A 81 11.50 7.65 1.98
CA VAL A 81 10.52 6.92 2.77
C VAL A 81 11.25 6.24 3.92
N CYS A 82 10.88 6.57 5.14
CA CYS A 82 11.39 5.91 6.33
C CYS A 82 10.29 5.08 6.97
N TYR A 83 10.61 3.85 7.39
CA TYR A 83 9.65 2.97 8.02
C TYR A 83 10.24 2.24 9.22
N ARG A 84 9.37 1.92 10.18
CA ARG A 84 9.74 1.17 11.37
C ARG A 84 9.82 -0.31 11.05
N GLY A 85 10.97 -0.93 11.28
CA GLY A 85 11.13 -2.38 11.29
C GLY A 85 10.43 -2.98 12.52
N GLY A 86 9.91 -4.20 12.38
CA GLY A 86 9.18 -4.87 13.46
C GLY A 86 7.72 -4.38 13.59
N GLY A 87 6.91 -5.04 14.35
CA GLY A 87 5.50 -4.70 14.50
C GLY A 87 4.55 -5.54 13.64
N ASN A 88 3.32 -5.05 13.40
CA ASN A 88 2.33 -5.78 12.63
C ASN A 88 2.61 -5.63 11.11
N PRO A 89 3.00 -6.72 10.40
CA PRO A 89 3.38 -6.64 9.00
C PRO A 89 2.24 -6.20 8.07
N ALA A 90 0.99 -6.59 8.37
CA ALA A 90 -0.17 -6.18 7.56
C ALA A 90 -0.47 -4.68 7.70
N ARG A 91 -0.24 -4.12 8.89
CA ARG A 91 -0.35 -2.68 9.14
C ARG A 91 0.76 -1.92 8.40
N LEU A 92 2.01 -2.40 8.50
CA LEU A 92 3.13 -1.81 7.77
C LEU A 92 2.90 -1.87 6.25
N ASN A 93 2.37 -2.98 5.74
CA ASN A 93 2.05 -3.13 4.32
C ASN A 93 1.04 -2.05 3.85
N PHE A 94 0.01 -1.78 4.66
CA PHE A 94 -0.94 -0.71 4.37
C PHE A 94 -0.30 0.68 4.43
N THR A 95 0.50 0.96 5.46
CA THR A 95 1.19 2.25 5.59
C THR A 95 2.14 2.50 4.43
N LEU A 96 2.93 1.51 4.01
CA LEU A 96 3.82 1.65 2.84
C LEU A 96 3.04 1.83 1.52
N ALA A 97 1.87 1.23 1.38
CA ALA A 97 0.98 1.48 0.24
C ALA A 97 0.43 2.92 0.26
N HIS A 98 0.13 3.46 1.44
CA HIS A 98 -0.31 4.83 1.64
C HIS A 98 0.79 5.83 1.26
N GLU A 99 2.03 5.62 1.73
CA GLU A 99 3.18 6.44 1.34
C GLU A 99 3.45 6.41 -0.17
N LEU A 100 3.34 5.23 -0.79
CA LEU A 100 3.40 5.11 -2.24
C LEU A 100 2.29 5.91 -2.93
N GLY A 101 1.12 5.98 -2.33
CA GLY A 101 0.01 6.81 -2.79
C GLY A 101 0.37 8.29 -2.82
N HIS A 102 0.93 8.84 -1.73
CA HIS A 102 1.38 10.23 -1.69
C HIS A 102 2.39 10.55 -2.80
N ILE A 103 3.35 9.64 -3.02
CA ILE A 103 4.38 9.80 -4.06
C ILE A 103 3.76 9.81 -5.47
N LEU A 104 2.96 8.81 -5.80
CA LEU A 104 2.43 8.63 -7.16
C LEU A 104 1.31 9.63 -7.51
N LEU A 105 0.56 10.08 -6.51
CA LEU A 105 -0.44 11.14 -6.67
C LEU A 105 0.19 12.54 -6.68
N GLY A 106 1.49 12.65 -6.31
CA GLY A 106 2.22 13.92 -6.33
C GLY A 106 1.77 14.88 -5.24
N HIS A 107 1.32 14.37 -4.10
CA HIS A 107 0.92 15.20 -2.96
C HIS A 107 2.09 16.04 -2.46
N ARG A 108 1.84 17.31 -2.18
CA ARG A 108 2.85 18.27 -1.73
C ARG A 108 2.67 18.70 -0.28
N GLU A 109 1.46 18.51 0.22
CA GLU A 109 1.00 18.89 1.56
C GLU A 109 0.25 17.72 2.19
N ASP A 110 0.22 17.68 3.51
CA ASP A 110 -0.51 16.66 4.28
C ASP A 110 -1.90 17.24 4.63
N GLY A 111 -2.73 17.37 3.59
CA GLY A 111 -4.10 17.85 3.74
C GLY A 111 -5.11 16.72 3.89
N THR A 112 -6.29 17.02 4.43
CA THR A 112 -7.38 16.02 4.60
C THR A 112 -7.78 15.34 3.28
N ALA A 113 -7.73 16.06 2.16
CA ALA A 113 -8.03 15.48 0.85
C ALA A 113 -6.92 14.55 0.38
N GLU A 114 -5.65 14.94 0.56
CA GLU A 114 -4.46 14.17 0.22
C GLU A 114 -4.41 12.85 1.01
N GLU A 115 -4.69 12.91 2.32
CA GLU A 115 -4.79 11.75 3.19
C GLU A 115 -5.91 10.80 2.74
N ALA A 116 -7.09 11.33 2.41
CA ALA A 116 -8.21 10.52 1.94
C ALA A 116 -7.91 9.85 0.58
N GLU A 117 -7.21 10.54 -0.33
CA GLU A 117 -6.76 9.99 -1.61
C GLU A 117 -5.70 8.90 -1.43
N ALA A 118 -4.70 9.12 -0.55
CA ALA A 118 -3.67 8.13 -0.25
C ALA A 118 -4.26 6.87 0.40
N ASN A 119 -5.24 7.02 1.29
CA ASN A 119 -5.98 5.90 1.85
C ASN A 119 -6.80 5.14 0.79
N CYS A 120 -7.47 5.85 -0.12
CA CYS A 120 -8.17 5.23 -1.25
C CYS A 120 -7.19 4.48 -2.17
N PHE A 121 -6.07 5.10 -2.50
CA PHE A 121 -5.01 4.47 -3.28
C PHE A 121 -4.52 3.15 -2.63
N ALA A 122 -4.19 3.19 -1.33
CA ALA A 122 -3.72 2.01 -0.59
C ALA A 122 -4.74 0.87 -0.60
N GLN A 123 -6.01 1.17 -0.38
CA GLN A 123 -7.10 0.18 -0.44
C GLN A 123 -7.22 -0.45 -1.83
N GLN A 124 -7.17 0.35 -2.90
CA GLN A 124 -7.28 -0.13 -4.27
C GLN A 124 -6.03 -0.91 -4.71
N LEU A 125 -4.85 -0.49 -4.25
CA LEU A 125 -3.58 -1.16 -4.54
C LEU A 125 -3.54 -2.55 -3.90
N LEU A 126 -3.84 -2.64 -2.61
CA LEU A 126 -3.70 -3.89 -1.84
C LEU A 126 -4.84 -4.86 -2.10
N CYS A 127 -6.06 -4.35 -2.31
CA CYS A 127 -7.27 -5.15 -2.54
C CYS A 127 -7.92 -4.74 -3.89
N PRO A 128 -7.32 -5.08 -5.04
CA PRO A 128 -7.81 -4.65 -6.35
C PRO A 128 -9.17 -5.28 -6.68
N ALA A 129 -10.02 -4.56 -7.42
CA ALA A 129 -11.35 -5.00 -7.77
C ALA A 129 -11.41 -6.38 -8.49
N PRO A 130 -10.51 -6.73 -9.43
CA PRO A 130 -10.48 -8.06 -10.03
C PRO A 130 -10.26 -9.18 -8.99
N VAL A 131 -9.40 -8.94 -8.00
CA VAL A 131 -9.15 -9.91 -6.90
C VAL A 131 -10.41 -10.14 -6.07
N LEU A 132 -11.13 -9.06 -5.71
CA LEU A 132 -12.40 -9.18 -4.98
C LEU A 132 -13.42 -10.03 -5.76
N ARG A 133 -13.53 -9.81 -7.07
CA ARG A 133 -14.43 -10.60 -7.93
C ARG A 133 -14.04 -12.07 -7.96
N ARG A 134 -12.77 -12.39 -8.16
CA ARG A 134 -12.28 -13.78 -8.18
C ARG A 134 -12.53 -14.49 -6.86
N LEU A 135 -12.31 -13.81 -5.74
CA LEU A 135 -12.62 -14.37 -4.42
C LEU A 135 -14.12 -14.61 -4.25
N ALA A 136 -14.97 -13.69 -4.73
CA ALA A 136 -16.43 -13.82 -4.66
C ALA A 136 -16.98 -14.95 -5.57
N GLU A 137 -16.37 -15.18 -6.73
CA GLU A 137 -16.70 -16.28 -7.63
C GLU A 137 -16.39 -17.65 -7.02
N ALA A 138 -15.31 -17.75 -6.24
CA ALA A 138 -14.88 -19.01 -5.63
C ALA A 138 -15.69 -19.40 -4.39
N ALA A 139 -16.09 -18.44 -3.55
CA ALA A 139 -16.89 -18.65 -2.33
C ALA A 139 -17.35 -17.30 -1.77
N PRO A 140 -18.29 -17.25 -0.78
CA PRO A 140 -18.76 -16.02 -0.17
C PRO A 140 -17.59 -15.13 0.26
N LEU A 141 -17.58 -13.86 -0.20
CA LEU A 141 -16.54 -12.91 0.09
C LEU A 141 -16.73 -12.34 1.49
N THR A 142 -15.83 -12.71 2.41
CA THR A 142 -15.80 -12.18 3.78
C THR A 142 -14.56 -11.31 4.00
N ALA A 143 -14.59 -10.49 5.06
CA ALA A 143 -13.46 -9.68 5.43
C ALA A 143 -12.22 -10.52 5.80
N GLU A 144 -12.44 -11.68 6.43
CA GLU A 144 -11.39 -12.62 6.81
C GLU A 144 -10.69 -13.20 5.57
N ARG A 145 -11.46 -13.63 4.57
CA ARG A 145 -10.91 -14.14 3.30
C ARG A 145 -10.13 -13.06 2.55
N LEU A 146 -10.70 -11.85 2.47
CA LEU A 146 -10.02 -10.73 1.83
C LEU A 146 -8.74 -10.35 2.57
N ALA A 147 -8.77 -10.28 3.91
CA ALA A 147 -7.61 -9.97 4.73
C ALA A 147 -6.48 -11.01 4.53
N ALA A 148 -6.82 -12.28 4.49
CA ALA A 148 -5.86 -13.37 4.23
C ALA A 148 -5.27 -13.30 2.82
N ALA A 149 -6.10 -13.15 1.79
CA ALA A 149 -5.65 -13.11 0.39
C ALA A 149 -4.79 -11.88 0.06
N CYS A 150 -5.12 -10.73 0.62
CA CYS A 150 -4.48 -9.44 0.34
C CYS A 150 -3.42 -9.03 1.39
N PHE A 151 -3.27 -9.79 2.46
CA PHE A 151 -2.36 -9.49 3.57
C PHE A 151 -2.57 -8.08 4.15
N VAL A 152 -3.82 -7.79 4.50
CA VAL A 152 -4.23 -6.56 5.17
C VAL A 152 -4.88 -6.86 6.52
N SER A 153 -5.04 -5.84 7.36
CA SER A 153 -5.79 -6.01 8.61
C SER A 153 -7.26 -6.29 8.34
N LEU A 154 -7.95 -6.92 9.29
CA LEU A 154 -9.37 -7.19 9.19
C LEU A 154 -10.19 -5.89 9.03
N ASP A 155 -9.78 -4.82 9.70
CA ASP A 155 -10.45 -3.52 9.59
C ASP A 155 -10.25 -2.89 8.21
N ALA A 156 -9.03 -3.00 7.63
CA ALA A 156 -8.78 -2.55 6.25
C ALA A 156 -9.61 -3.36 5.24
N ALA A 157 -9.75 -4.67 5.45
CA ALA A 157 -10.60 -5.52 4.61
C ALA A 157 -12.08 -5.13 4.73
N ARG A 158 -12.59 -4.90 5.94
CA ARG A 158 -13.96 -4.41 6.17
C ARG A 158 -14.21 -3.06 5.48
N ALA A 159 -13.29 -2.11 5.66
CA ALA A 159 -13.36 -0.80 5.01
C ALA A 159 -13.37 -0.94 3.49
N ARG A 160 -12.57 -1.84 2.93
CA ARG A 160 -12.54 -2.11 1.48
C ARG A 160 -13.86 -2.69 0.98
N LEU A 161 -14.46 -3.63 1.68
CA LEU A 161 -15.75 -4.22 1.32
C LEU A 161 -16.91 -3.22 1.41
N ALA A 162 -16.84 -2.28 2.34
CA ALA A 162 -17.82 -1.20 2.50
C ALA A 162 -17.62 -0.04 1.50
N SER A 163 -16.48 0.01 0.80
CA SER A 163 -16.15 1.12 -0.09
C SER A 163 -16.99 1.09 -1.37
N VAL A 164 -17.39 2.29 -1.84
CA VAL A 164 -18.09 2.45 -3.12
C VAL A 164 -17.15 2.14 -4.28
N PRO A 165 -17.61 1.43 -5.32
CA PRO A 165 -16.83 1.22 -6.54
C PRO A 165 -16.36 2.54 -7.14
N ARG A 166 -15.09 2.59 -7.59
CA ARG A 166 -14.48 3.78 -8.20
C ARG A 166 -14.48 3.65 -9.72
N ARG A 167 -14.53 4.79 -10.40
CA ARG A 167 -14.38 4.83 -11.85
C ARG A 167 -12.91 4.70 -12.21
N VAL A 168 -12.60 3.77 -13.09
CA VAL A 168 -11.27 3.53 -13.64
C VAL A 168 -11.42 3.43 -15.16
N ASN A 169 -10.44 3.96 -15.90
CA ASN A 169 -10.42 3.88 -17.34
C ASN A 169 -10.55 2.43 -17.81
N GLN A 170 -11.38 2.19 -18.83
CA GLN A 170 -11.69 0.85 -19.33
C GLN A 170 -10.44 0.08 -19.79
N THR A 171 -9.49 0.75 -20.46
CA THR A 171 -8.24 0.11 -20.89
C THR A 171 -7.39 -0.33 -19.69
N VAL A 172 -7.30 0.50 -18.65
CA VAL A 172 -6.59 0.16 -17.43
C VAL A 172 -7.28 -1.00 -16.72
N MET A 173 -8.62 -0.99 -16.67
CA MET A 173 -9.38 -2.08 -16.09
C MET A 173 -9.20 -3.39 -16.84
N ALA A 174 -9.20 -3.38 -18.18
CA ALA A 174 -8.91 -4.57 -18.98
C ALA A 174 -7.50 -5.13 -18.72
N GLN A 175 -6.50 -4.26 -18.56
CA GLN A 175 -5.15 -4.67 -18.17
C GLN A 175 -5.12 -5.29 -16.76
N MET A 176 -5.89 -4.76 -15.82
CA MET A 176 -6.03 -5.30 -14.46
C MET A 176 -6.70 -6.68 -14.48
N GLU A 177 -7.76 -6.87 -15.31
CA GLU A 177 -8.39 -8.18 -15.48
C GLU A 177 -7.42 -9.23 -16.03
N ALA A 178 -6.63 -8.85 -17.03
CA ALA A 178 -5.60 -9.73 -17.60
C ALA A 178 -4.50 -10.05 -16.58
N LEU A 179 -4.09 -9.06 -15.77
CA LEU A 179 -3.06 -9.21 -14.74
C LEU A 179 -3.47 -10.22 -13.66
N TYR A 180 -4.75 -10.22 -13.26
CA TYR A 180 -5.30 -11.11 -12.23
C TYR A 180 -6.19 -12.22 -12.82
N ALA A 181 -5.96 -12.62 -14.08
CA ALA A 181 -6.74 -13.68 -14.72
C ALA A 181 -6.52 -15.07 -14.09
N GLN A 182 -5.36 -15.31 -13.49
CA GLN A 182 -5.05 -16.57 -12.81
C GLN A 182 -5.89 -16.71 -11.52
N PRO A 183 -6.25 -17.95 -11.11
CA PRO A 183 -6.92 -18.19 -9.85
C PRO A 183 -6.09 -17.60 -8.69
N VAL A 184 -6.77 -16.87 -7.79
CA VAL A 184 -6.16 -16.40 -6.56
C VAL A 184 -5.85 -17.63 -5.69
N GLN A 185 -4.57 -17.94 -5.49
CA GLN A 185 -4.17 -18.94 -4.51
C GLN A 185 -4.49 -18.39 -3.11
N GLU A 186 -5.43 -19.01 -2.43
CA GLU A 186 -5.67 -18.67 -1.04
C GLU A 186 -4.45 -19.10 -0.23
N LEU A 187 -3.76 -18.14 0.37
CA LEU A 187 -2.73 -18.44 1.35
C LEU A 187 -3.41 -19.16 2.54
N PRO A 188 -2.76 -20.19 3.11
CA PRO A 188 -3.30 -20.85 4.29
C PRO A 188 -3.58 -19.79 5.37
N PRO A 189 -4.67 -19.93 6.17
CA PRO A 189 -5.00 -18.96 7.19
C PRO A 189 -3.79 -18.78 8.11
N VAL A 190 -3.41 -17.53 8.35
CA VAL A 190 -2.31 -17.19 9.25
C VAL A 190 -2.69 -17.72 10.63
N GLY A 191 -2.13 -18.88 10.99
CA GLY A 191 -2.30 -19.47 12.31
C GLY A 191 -1.85 -18.45 13.36
N ARG A 192 -2.59 -18.38 14.48
CA ARG A 192 -2.19 -17.57 15.64
C ARG A 192 -0.77 -17.98 16.04
N GLY A 193 0.26 -17.20 15.64
CA GLY A 193 1.64 -17.39 16.06
C GLY A 193 2.69 -17.73 14.98
N GLY A 194 2.36 -17.77 13.70
CA GLY A 194 3.31 -18.09 12.64
C GLY A 194 3.73 -16.87 11.82
N ILE A 195 4.88 -16.29 12.12
CA ILE A 195 5.57 -15.37 11.20
C ILE A 195 6.08 -16.23 10.04
N CYS A 196 5.52 -16.09 8.86
CA CYS A 196 6.08 -16.71 7.66
C CYS A 196 7.45 -16.07 7.40
N ARG A 197 8.54 -16.83 7.63
CA ARG A 197 9.93 -16.36 7.50
C ARG A 197 10.33 -15.95 6.07
N SER A 198 9.45 -16.10 5.08
CA SER A 198 9.68 -15.72 3.69
C SER A 198 9.43 -14.23 3.37
N TRP A 199 9.05 -13.42 4.37
CA TRP A 199 8.70 -12.00 4.19
C TRP A 199 9.82 -11.02 4.58
N ALA A 200 10.98 -11.53 5.02
CA ALA A 200 12.12 -10.74 5.49
C ALA A 200 13.29 -10.70 4.48
N GLY A 201 13.01 -10.83 3.19
CA GLY A 201 14.00 -10.75 2.13
C GLY A 201 13.73 -9.59 1.18
#